data_53885d415e91cd7f87102417fa3b40f7
#
_entry.id   53885d415e91cd7f87102417fa3b40f7
#
_cell.length_a   1.000
_cell.length_b   1.000
_cell.length_c   1.000
_cell.angle_alpha   90.00
_cell.angle_beta   90.00
_cell.angle_gamma   90.00
#
_symmetry.space_group_name_H-M   'P 1'
#
loop_
_entity.id
_entity.type
_entity.pdbx_description
1 polymer ?
#
loop_
_entity_poly.entity_id
_entity_poly.type
_entity_poly.pdbx_seq_one_letter_code
_entity_poly.pdbx_strand_id
1 'polypeptide(L)'
;MNIQIFGTKKCNDTKKAERFFKERGIKYQFINMKEKGMSKGEFVSVAQANGGLENMINWEGKDQDTLAIIKYIADEDKLEKVLENPQVIKTPVVRNGKQSTLGYQPDVWKRWN
;
A
#
# COMPACT_ATOMS: atom_id res chain seq x y z
N MET A 1 0.32 -19.13 3.26
CA MET A 1 0.15 -17.67 3.08
C MET A 1 0.93 -17.19 1.87
N ASN A 2 0.40 -16.19 1.22
CA ASN A 2 1.06 -15.57 0.07
C ASN A 2 1.21 -14.07 0.36
N ILE A 3 2.30 -13.71 1.04
CA ILE A 3 2.51 -12.34 1.52
C ILE A 3 3.21 -11.50 0.46
N GLN A 4 2.62 -10.35 0.15
CA GLN A 4 3.23 -9.32 -0.69
C GLN A 4 3.32 -8.02 0.11
N ILE A 5 4.48 -7.40 0.09
CA ILE A 5 4.72 -6.13 0.76
C ILE A 5 5.05 -5.09 -0.31
N PHE A 6 4.14 -4.14 -0.51
CA PHE A 6 4.35 -3.01 -1.41
C PHE A 6 4.86 -1.84 -0.58
N GLY A 7 6.07 -1.42 -0.82
CA GLY A 7 6.66 -0.37 -0.02
C GLY A 7 7.90 0.23 -0.64
N THR A 8 8.61 1.01 0.16
CA THR A 8 9.88 1.61 -0.26
C THR A 8 10.96 1.33 0.78
N LYS A 9 12.21 1.33 0.32
CA LYS A 9 13.36 1.08 1.20
C LYS A 9 13.56 2.19 2.24
N LYS A 10 13.02 3.38 1.98
CA LYS A 10 13.13 4.53 2.90
C LYS A 10 12.01 4.57 3.93
N CYS A 11 10.94 3.82 3.73
CA CYS A 11 9.81 3.81 4.65
C CYS A 11 10.11 2.91 5.85
N ASN A 12 10.15 3.50 7.04
CA ASN A 12 10.44 2.75 8.27
C ASN A 12 9.41 1.66 8.54
N ASP A 13 8.14 1.94 8.29
CA ASP A 13 7.07 0.95 8.49
C ASP A 13 7.19 -0.22 7.51
N THR A 14 7.68 0.04 6.29
CA THR A 14 7.98 -1.04 5.34
C THR A 14 9.06 -1.96 5.90
N LYS A 15 10.13 -1.38 6.45
CA LYS A 15 11.22 -2.16 7.06
C LYS A 15 10.72 -2.99 8.24
N LYS A 16 9.83 -2.41 9.06
CA LYS A 16 9.24 -3.13 10.19
C LYS A 16 8.36 -4.29 9.73
N ALA A 17 7.62 -4.10 8.64
CA ALA A 17 6.80 -5.17 8.06
C ALA A 17 7.67 -6.32 7.57
N GLU A 18 8.75 -6.02 6.84
CA GLU A 18 9.66 -7.05 6.37
C GLU A 18 10.27 -7.82 7.54
N ARG A 19 10.70 -7.11 8.58
CA ARG A 19 11.27 -7.73 9.78
C ARG A 19 10.24 -8.64 10.45
N PHE A 20 9.00 -8.21 10.56
CA PHE A 20 7.94 -9.00 11.18
C PHE A 20 7.82 -10.38 10.54
N PHE A 21 7.72 -10.45 9.21
CA PHE A 21 7.57 -11.73 8.51
C PHE A 21 8.86 -12.52 8.51
N LYS A 22 10.00 -11.86 8.33
CA LYS A 22 11.31 -12.51 8.34
C LYS A 22 11.60 -13.20 9.68
N GLU A 23 11.34 -12.52 10.79
CA GLU A 23 11.58 -13.07 12.12
C GLU A 23 10.70 -14.28 12.44
N ARG A 24 9.55 -14.38 11.77
CA ARG A 24 8.62 -15.50 11.93
C ARG A 24 8.82 -16.60 10.89
N GLY A 25 9.84 -16.47 10.05
CA GLY A 25 10.11 -17.46 9.01
C GLY A 25 9.05 -17.51 7.92
N ILE A 26 8.29 -16.43 7.73
CA ILE A 26 7.26 -16.36 6.72
C ILE A 26 7.85 -15.71 5.46
N LYS A 27 7.80 -16.44 4.36
CA LYS A 27 8.27 -15.90 3.07
C LYS A 27 7.33 -14.84 2.57
N TYR A 28 7.91 -13.81 1.95
CA TYR A 28 7.14 -12.72 1.37
C TYR A 28 7.81 -12.23 0.10
N GLN A 29 7.02 -11.58 -0.76
CA GLN A 29 7.52 -10.89 -1.93
C GLN A 29 7.53 -9.39 -1.63
N PHE A 30 8.68 -8.74 -1.81
CA PHE A 30 8.79 -7.30 -1.67
C PHE A 30 8.64 -6.65 -3.04
N ILE A 31 7.72 -5.71 -3.16
CA ILE A 31 7.52 -4.93 -4.38
C ILE A 31 7.90 -3.48 -4.07
N ASN A 32 8.96 -3.00 -4.73
CA ASN A 32 9.43 -1.63 -4.54
C ASN A 32 8.54 -0.67 -5.33
N MET A 33 7.81 0.17 -4.61
CA MET A 33 6.86 1.10 -5.21
C MET A 33 7.53 2.17 -6.08
N LYS A 34 8.84 2.38 -5.91
CA LYS A 34 9.58 3.31 -6.78
C LYS A 34 9.89 2.71 -8.14
N GLU A 35 9.99 1.40 -8.22
CA GLU A 35 10.35 0.70 -9.46
C GLU A 35 9.13 0.16 -10.16
N LYS A 36 8.17 -0.36 -9.38
CA LYS A 36 6.98 -1.00 -9.90
C LYS A 36 5.82 -0.66 -8.98
N GLY A 37 4.89 0.12 -9.42
CA GLY A 37 3.71 0.44 -8.65
C GLY A 37 2.75 -0.75 -8.57
N MET A 38 1.58 -0.50 -8.02
CA MET A 38 0.52 -1.49 -7.97
C MET A 38 -0.21 -1.53 -9.30
N SER A 39 -0.62 -2.71 -9.74
CA SER A 39 -1.54 -2.82 -10.86
C SER A 39 -2.92 -2.31 -10.43
N LYS A 40 -3.77 -2.02 -11.42
CA LYS A 40 -5.13 -1.58 -11.14
C LYS A 40 -5.89 -2.60 -10.28
N GLY A 41 -5.80 -3.88 -10.65
CA GLY A 41 -6.49 -4.95 -9.92
C GLY A 41 -6.01 -5.08 -8.48
N GLU A 42 -4.70 -5.02 -8.27
CA GLU A 42 -4.13 -5.04 -6.92
C GLU A 42 -4.62 -3.86 -6.09
N PHE A 43 -4.55 -2.66 -6.65
CA PHE A 43 -4.96 -1.46 -5.95
C PHE A 43 -6.45 -1.50 -5.58
N VAL A 44 -7.31 -1.86 -6.53
CA VAL A 44 -8.76 -1.91 -6.29
C VAL A 44 -9.09 -2.93 -5.20
N SER A 45 -8.45 -4.10 -5.23
CA SER A 45 -8.64 -5.13 -4.21
C SER A 45 -8.28 -4.61 -2.82
N VAL A 46 -7.13 -3.95 -2.68
CA VAL A 46 -6.68 -3.39 -1.42
C VAL A 46 -7.60 -2.25 -0.97
N ALA A 47 -7.98 -1.37 -1.88
CA ALA A 47 -8.87 -0.25 -1.57
C ALA A 47 -10.21 -0.74 -1.04
N GLN A 48 -10.80 -1.75 -1.67
CA GLN A 48 -12.07 -2.32 -1.22
C GLN A 48 -11.96 -2.91 0.19
N ALA A 49 -10.84 -3.55 0.49
CA ALA A 49 -10.62 -4.15 1.80
C ALA A 49 -10.34 -3.11 2.89
N ASN A 50 -9.97 -1.90 2.53
CA ASN A 50 -9.51 -0.87 3.46
C ASN A 50 -10.33 0.42 3.43
N GLY A 51 -11.57 0.34 2.95
CA GLY A 51 -12.52 1.45 3.06
C GLY A 51 -12.55 2.42 1.90
N GLY A 52 -11.87 2.12 0.81
CA GLY A 52 -11.93 2.91 -0.43
C GLY A 52 -10.63 3.61 -0.79
N LEU A 53 -10.62 4.21 -1.97
CA LEU A 53 -9.44 4.85 -2.56
C LEU A 53 -8.83 5.91 -1.65
N GLU A 54 -9.65 6.74 -1.03
CA GLU A 54 -9.13 7.85 -0.23
C GLU A 54 -8.35 7.39 0.99
N ASN A 55 -8.70 6.22 1.55
CA ASN A 55 -7.94 5.63 2.65
C ASN A 55 -6.58 5.10 2.23
N MET A 56 -6.36 4.90 0.94
CA MET A 56 -5.08 4.46 0.40
C MET A 56 -4.06 5.59 0.29
N ILE A 57 -4.51 6.83 0.39
CA ILE A 57 -3.69 8.00 0.10
C ILE A 57 -3.05 8.54 1.38
N ASN A 58 -1.75 8.79 1.32
CA ASN A 58 -1.06 9.53 2.37
C ASN A 58 -1.16 11.02 2.07
N TRP A 59 -2.21 11.66 2.62
CA TRP A 59 -2.49 13.08 2.38
C TRP A 59 -1.44 14.00 2.98
N GLU A 60 -0.60 13.50 3.87
CA GLU A 60 0.50 14.25 4.48
C GLU A 60 1.84 14.01 3.80
N GLY A 61 1.84 13.34 2.67
CA GLY A 61 3.04 13.05 1.91
C GLY A 61 3.70 14.30 1.35
N LYS A 62 4.89 14.11 0.77
CA LYS A 62 5.72 15.22 0.31
C LYS A 62 5.21 15.87 -0.98
N ASP A 63 4.56 15.10 -1.85
CA ASP A 63 4.09 15.58 -3.15
C ASP A 63 2.73 16.26 -3.03
N GLN A 64 2.72 17.43 -2.40
CA GLN A 64 1.48 18.16 -2.14
C GLN A 64 0.78 18.63 -3.43
N ASP A 65 1.54 18.88 -4.50
CA ASP A 65 0.96 19.28 -5.78
C ASP A 65 0.09 18.17 -6.38
N THR A 66 0.61 16.95 -6.41
CA THR A 66 -0.16 15.79 -6.89
C THR A 66 -1.34 15.50 -5.98
N LEU A 67 -1.14 15.58 -4.66
CA LEU A 67 -2.22 15.36 -3.69
C LEU A 67 -3.36 16.35 -3.88
N ALA A 68 -3.05 17.62 -4.14
CA ALA A 68 -4.06 18.63 -4.41
C ALA A 68 -4.85 18.30 -5.68
N ILE A 69 -4.18 17.85 -6.73
CA ILE A 69 -4.83 17.43 -7.97
C ILE A 69 -5.81 16.28 -7.67
N ILE A 70 -5.35 15.24 -6.99
CA ILE A 70 -6.18 14.08 -6.67
C ILE A 70 -7.41 14.49 -5.86
N LYS A 71 -7.25 15.42 -4.94
CA LYS A 71 -8.34 15.89 -4.08
C LYS A 71 -9.46 16.56 -4.87
N TYR A 72 -9.11 17.30 -5.92
CA TYR A 72 -10.07 18.18 -6.60
C TYR A 72 -10.52 17.70 -7.98
N ILE A 73 -9.91 16.67 -8.58
CA ILE A 73 -10.39 16.14 -9.85
C ILE A 73 -11.67 15.33 -9.65
N ALA A 74 -12.35 15.01 -10.76
CA ALA A 74 -13.55 14.20 -10.72
C ALA A 74 -13.27 12.81 -10.15
N ASP A 75 -14.22 12.25 -9.42
CA ASP A 75 -14.05 10.94 -8.77
C ASP A 75 -13.68 9.85 -9.75
N GLU A 76 -14.26 9.84 -10.94
CA GLU A 76 -13.97 8.84 -11.97
C GLU A 76 -12.52 8.90 -12.48
N ASP A 77 -11.82 10.02 -12.26
CA ASP A 77 -10.44 10.19 -12.72
C ASP A 77 -9.40 9.89 -11.64
N LYS A 78 -9.83 9.75 -10.39
CA LYS A 78 -8.91 9.63 -9.25
C LYS A 78 -8.09 8.34 -9.29
N LEU A 79 -8.71 7.23 -9.64
CA LEU A 79 -8.02 5.93 -9.66
C LEU A 79 -6.82 5.95 -10.60
N GLU A 80 -7.03 6.41 -11.82
CA GLU A 80 -5.96 6.49 -12.82
C GLU A 80 -4.84 7.42 -12.35
N LYS A 81 -5.22 8.57 -11.78
CA LYS A 81 -4.24 9.54 -11.30
C LYS A 81 -3.38 8.97 -10.17
N VAL A 82 -3.98 8.24 -9.26
CA VAL A 82 -3.25 7.60 -8.16
C VAL A 82 -2.31 6.52 -8.70
N LEU A 83 -2.78 5.70 -9.65
CA LEU A 83 -1.95 4.64 -10.22
C LEU A 83 -0.75 5.20 -10.98
N GLU A 84 -0.89 6.37 -11.59
CA GLU A 84 0.21 7.07 -12.27
C GLU A 84 1.20 7.70 -11.28
N ASN A 85 0.82 7.82 -10.01
CA ASN A 85 1.60 8.53 -8.99
C ASN A 85 1.73 7.68 -7.72
N PRO A 86 2.42 6.53 -7.79
CA PRO A 86 2.49 5.60 -6.64
C PRO A 86 3.08 6.22 -5.38
N GLN A 87 3.80 7.33 -5.49
CA GLN A 87 4.38 8.01 -4.34
C GLN A 87 3.34 8.57 -3.36
N VAL A 88 2.08 8.69 -3.78
CA VAL A 88 1.02 9.18 -2.90
C VAL A 88 0.32 8.07 -2.12
N ILE A 89 0.60 6.82 -2.43
CA ILE A 89 -0.03 5.67 -1.77
C ILE A 89 0.65 5.40 -0.43
N LYS A 90 -0.15 5.13 0.60
CA LYS A 90 0.37 4.73 1.93
C LYS A 90 1.23 3.48 1.81
N THR A 91 2.34 3.44 2.52
CA THR A 91 3.22 2.27 2.59
C THR A 91 3.48 1.86 4.03
N PRO A 92 3.69 0.57 4.28
CA PRO A 92 3.55 -0.52 3.33
C PRO A 92 2.09 -0.89 3.08
N VAL A 93 1.80 -1.39 1.89
CA VAL A 93 0.58 -2.16 1.65
C VAL A 93 0.97 -3.62 1.78
N VAL A 94 0.33 -4.35 2.70
CA VAL A 94 0.62 -5.77 2.92
C VAL A 94 -0.59 -6.59 2.51
N ARG A 95 -0.40 -7.51 1.57
CA ARG A 95 -1.45 -8.38 1.07
C ARG A 95 -1.21 -9.83 1.47
N ASN A 96 -2.28 -10.52 1.79
CA ASN A 96 -2.31 -11.97 1.95
C ASN A 96 -3.56 -12.47 1.21
N GLY A 97 -3.42 -12.73 -0.09
CA GLY A 97 -4.57 -13.03 -0.94
C GLY A 97 -5.54 -11.86 -0.99
N LYS A 98 -6.77 -12.08 -0.55
CA LYS A 98 -7.80 -11.03 -0.51
C LYS A 98 -7.73 -10.14 0.73
N GLN A 99 -6.98 -10.57 1.73
CA GLN A 99 -6.76 -9.78 2.94
C GLN A 99 -5.64 -8.78 2.70
N SER A 100 -5.78 -7.59 3.25
CA SER A 100 -4.72 -6.58 3.12
C SER A 100 -4.81 -5.54 4.22
N THR A 101 -3.68 -4.89 4.47
CA THR A 101 -3.58 -3.84 5.47
C THR A 101 -2.76 -2.68 4.93
N LEU A 102 -2.92 -1.53 5.56
CA LEU A 102 -2.16 -0.31 5.27
C LEU A 102 -1.32 0.03 6.51
N GLY A 103 -0.04 0.32 6.29
CA GLY A 103 0.86 0.66 7.36
C GLY A 103 1.36 -0.54 8.14
N TYR A 104 1.92 -0.30 9.32
CA TYR A 104 2.45 -1.35 10.18
C TYR A 104 1.32 -1.89 11.06
N GLN A 105 0.90 -3.13 10.82
CA GLN A 105 -0.26 -3.75 11.46
C GLN A 105 0.06 -5.14 12.00
N PRO A 106 1.03 -5.26 12.92
CA PRO A 106 1.47 -6.57 13.39
C PRO A 106 0.34 -7.36 14.09
N ASP A 107 -0.56 -6.68 14.77
CA ASP A 107 -1.66 -7.36 15.47
C ASP A 107 -2.63 -8.01 14.50
N VAL A 108 -2.84 -7.42 13.33
CA VAL A 108 -3.65 -8.03 12.28
C VAL A 108 -2.91 -9.21 11.67
N TRP A 109 -1.64 -9.03 11.33
CA TRP A 109 -0.84 -10.07 10.68
C TRP A 109 -0.67 -11.32 11.54
N LYS A 110 -0.61 -11.16 12.86
CA LYS A 110 -0.53 -12.29 13.79
C LYS A 110 -1.73 -13.24 13.66
N ARG A 111 -2.87 -12.72 13.22
CA ARG A 111 -4.09 -13.49 13.06
C ARG A 111 -4.26 -14.12 11.67
N TRP A 112 -3.37 -13.79 10.75
CA TRP A 112 -3.39 -14.38 9.41
C TRP A 112 -2.85 -15.80 9.45
N ASN A 113 -3.50 -16.68 8.69
CA ASN A 113 -3.07 -18.07 8.56
C ASN A 113 -2.60 -18.36 7.15
#